data_a1edafa645a722952899bef40070bfdf
#
_entry.id   a1edafa645a722952899bef40070bfdf
#
_cell.length_a   1.000
_cell.length_b   1.000
_cell.length_c   1.000
_cell.angle_alpha   90.00
_cell.angle_beta   90.00
_cell.angle_gamma   90.00
#
_symmetry.space_group_name_H-M   'P 1'
#
loop_
_entity.id
_entity.type
_entity.pdbx_description
1 polymer ?
#
loop_
_entity_poly.entity_id
_entity_poly.type
_entity_poly.pdbx_seq_one_letter_code
_entity_poly.pdbx_strand_id
1 'polypeptide(L)'
;MITFTNLTKIENGRSIIPSISLELPEGSATVIHCSQKQGKHLITLVTKQDQPSDGSISVGDFPIGVFTQNDTLYERLSVRDNLMIFAQMHNSSIDIKAVVGDWGLSDYVNEPYRKLPHSIKRRVLIARAIIHEPKTIILEDPESGVDDETKLILRANLESWQQKGITTLVTSTFLEDALSMGAAVYRLTHRALTFLETDGEYTPSEIPERSHVTPPSFKKIPARSEEKLILFDPEEIDYIESIDGTSMLHVQTETFRSTLTLQELELQLLPFGFFRTHRSYLVNLQRVREVMKWTRNSYSLILSVENTSVPLSRANVLPLYEKLGIQT
;
A
#
# COMPACT_ATOMS: atom_id res chain seq x y z
N MET A 1 -3.94 -20.40 5.71
CA MET A 1 -3.46 -19.77 4.45
C MET A 1 -4.57 -18.94 3.84
N ILE A 2 -4.28 -17.71 3.39
CA ILE A 2 -5.19 -16.86 2.60
C ILE A 2 -4.54 -16.66 1.23
N THR A 3 -5.31 -16.85 0.14
CA THR A 3 -4.78 -16.71 -1.22
C THR A 3 -5.73 -15.84 -2.07
N PHE A 4 -5.18 -14.82 -2.68
CA PHE A 4 -5.82 -13.99 -3.71
C PHE A 4 -5.29 -14.41 -5.07
N THR A 5 -6.17 -14.76 -6.00
CA THR A 5 -5.79 -15.16 -7.37
C THR A 5 -6.48 -14.23 -8.36
N ASN A 6 -5.69 -13.33 -8.99
CA ASN A 6 -6.18 -12.30 -9.93
C ASN A 6 -7.40 -11.51 -9.41
N LEU A 7 -7.44 -11.32 -8.09
CA LEU A 7 -8.54 -10.68 -7.40
C LEU A 7 -8.73 -9.25 -7.88
N THR A 8 -9.93 -8.93 -8.36
CA THR A 8 -10.29 -7.59 -8.82
C THR A 8 -11.61 -7.16 -8.20
N LYS A 9 -11.72 -5.90 -7.79
CA LYS A 9 -13.00 -5.30 -7.37
C LYS A 9 -13.26 -4.00 -8.13
N ILE A 10 -14.41 -3.98 -8.81
CA ILE A 10 -14.92 -2.82 -9.55
C ILE A 10 -16.22 -2.38 -8.89
N GLU A 11 -16.37 -1.09 -8.65
CA GLU A 11 -17.60 -0.48 -8.14
C GLU A 11 -17.95 0.75 -8.99
N ASN A 12 -19.17 0.82 -9.48
CA ASN A 12 -19.66 1.92 -10.34
C ASN A 12 -18.73 2.20 -11.55
N GLY A 13 -18.20 1.15 -12.19
CA GLY A 13 -17.30 1.24 -13.33
C GLY A 13 -15.88 1.69 -13.02
N ARG A 14 -15.52 1.85 -11.73
CA ARG A 14 -14.16 2.22 -11.29
C ARG A 14 -13.50 1.05 -10.57
N SER A 15 -12.25 0.79 -10.92
CA SER A 15 -11.45 -0.21 -10.21
C SER A 15 -11.11 0.31 -8.81
N ILE A 16 -11.56 -0.42 -7.79
CA ILE A 16 -11.23 -0.17 -6.37
C ILE A 16 -9.99 -0.99 -5.99
N ILE A 17 -10.01 -2.27 -6.34
CA ILE A 17 -8.87 -3.17 -6.18
C ILE A 17 -8.46 -3.59 -7.59
N PRO A 18 -7.24 -3.25 -8.05
CA PRO A 18 -6.73 -3.73 -9.34
C PRO A 18 -6.53 -5.25 -9.28
N SER A 19 -6.24 -5.90 -10.39
CA SER A 19 -5.96 -7.33 -10.38
C SER A 19 -4.74 -7.62 -9.50
N ILE A 20 -4.95 -8.31 -8.37
CA ILE A 20 -3.90 -8.65 -7.41
C ILE A 20 -3.85 -10.15 -7.19
N SER A 21 -2.64 -10.67 -7.04
CA SER A 21 -2.39 -12.04 -6.59
C SER A 21 -1.43 -11.99 -5.40
N LEU A 22 -1.81 -12.63 -4.30
CA LEU A 22 -1.04 -12.65 -3.07
C LEU A 22 -1.36 -13.93 -2.32
N GLU A 23 -0.33 -14.55 -1.79
CA GLU A 23 -0.44 -15.69 -0.89
C GLU A 23 0.09 -15.29 0.49
N LEU A 24 -0.74 -15.49 1.52
CA LEU A 24 -0.37 -15.33 2.92
C LEU A 24 -0.14 -16.71 3.51
N PRO A 25 1.12 -17.08 3.78
CA PRO A 25 1.44 -18.37 4.41
C PRO A 25 0.77 -18.55 5.77
N GLU A 26 0.60 -19.78 6.19
CA GLU A 26 0.12 -20.06 7.56
C GLU A 26 1.11 -19.54 8.60
N GLY A 27 0.60 -18.93 9.66
CA GLY A 27 1.41 -18.35 10.72
C GLY A 27 2.11 -17.05 10.33
N SER A 28 1.84 -16.50 9.14
CA SER A 28 2.40 -15.19 8.75
C SER A 28 1.54 -14.02 9.21
N ALA A 29 2.18 -12.89 9.47
CA ALA A 29 1.52 -11.61 9.62
C ALA A 29 1.77 -10.77 8.37
N THR A 30 0.71 -10.30 7.73
CA THR A 30 0.77 -9.46 6.53
C THR A 30 -0.03 -8.19 6.74
N VAL A 31 0.59 -7.05 6.44
CA VAL A 31 -0.08 -5.74 6.47
C VAL A 31 -0.23 -5.22 5.05
N ILE A 32 -1.42 -4.79 4.68
CA ILE A 32 -1.69 -4.12 3.41
C ILE A 32 -1.96 -2.64 3.69
N HIS A 33 -0.97 -1.79 3.39
CA HIS A 33 -1.16 -0.35 3.36
C HIS A 33 -2.02 0.04 2.17
N CYS A 34 -3.18 0.64 2.43
CA CYS A 34 -4.17 0.97 1.40
C CYS A 34 -5.09 2.11 1.86
N SER A 35 -5.89 2.65 0.96
CA SER A 35 -6.94 3.59 1.34
C SER A 35 -8.02 2.89 2.18
N GLN A 36 -8.73 3.64 3.03
CA GLN A 36 -9.83 3.12 3.85
C GLN A 36 -10.88 2.37 3.00
N LYS A 37 -11.20 2.89 1.81
CA LYS A 37 -12.14 2.24 0.90
C LYS A 37 -11.64 0.88 0.42
N GLN A 38 -10.37 0.79 0.02
CA GLN A 38 -9.76 -0.47 -0.40
C GLN A 38 -9.71 -1.48 0.75
N GLY A 39 -9.30 -1.05 1.95
CA GLY A 39 -9.26 -1.87 3.15
C GLY A 39 -10.63 -2.48 3.47
N LYS A 40 -11.68 -1.65 3.48
CA LYS A 40 -13.05 -2.13 3.69
C LYS A 40 -13.47 -3.19 2.67
N HIS A 41 -13.21 -2.98 1.36
CA HIS A 41 -13.53 -3.98 0.35
C HIS A 41 -12.70 -5.26 0.50
N LEU A 42 -11.41 -5.16 0.83
CA LEU A 42 -10.60 -6.35 1.12
C LEU A 42 -11.20 -7.18 2.26
N ILE A 43 -11.57 -6.52 3.37
CA ILE A 43 -12.18 -7.20 4.52
C ILE A 43 -13.51 -7.87 4.12
N THR A 44 -14.41 -7.17 3.44
CA THR A 44 -15.71 -7.75 3.03
C THR A 44 -15.56 -8.91 2.05
N LEU A 45 -14.55 -8.87 1.17
CA LEU A 45 -14.23 -9.95 0.24
C LEU A 45 -13.66 -11.17 0.98
N VAL A 46 -12.70 -10.97 1.89
CA VAL A 46 -12.08 -12.07 2.67
C VAL A 46 -13.10 -12.71 3.61
N THR A 47 -14.00 -11.92 4.20
CA THR A 47 -15.10 -12.42 5.06
C THR A 47 -16.29 -13.00 4.28
N LYS A 48 -16.21 -13.02 2.94
CA LYS A 48 -17.29 -13.49 2.04
C LYS A 48 -18.62 -12.75 2.18
N GLN A 49 -18.57 -11.51 2.68
CA GLN A 49 -19.74 -10.61 2.73
C GLN A 49 -20.00 -9.94 1.38
N ASP A 50 -18.99 -9.94 0.51
CA ASP A 50 -19.04 -9.43 -0.86
C ASP A 50 -18.31 -10.42 -1.80
N GLN A 51 -18.52 -10.28 -3.10
CA GLN A 51 -17.88 -11.13 -4.10
C GLN A 51 -16.89 -10.30 -4.95
N PRO A 52 -15.78 -10.90 -5.39
CA PRO A 52 -14.88 -10.25 -6.34
C PRO A 52 -15.60 -10.00 -7.67
N SER A 53 -15.19 -8.97 -8.39
CA SER A 53 -15.65 -8.72 -9.77
C SER A 53 -14.98 -9.67 -10.76
N ASP A 54 -13.73 -10.10 -10.45
CA ASP A 54 -12.99 -11.11 -11.19
C ASP A 54 -11.96 -11.76 -10.26
N GLY A 55 -11.49 -12.96 -10.62
CA GLY A 55 -10.55 -13.73 -9.82
C GLY A 55 -11.23 -14.47 -8.66
N SER A 56 -10.42 -14.89 -7.68
CA SER A 56 -10.93 -15.69 -6.55
C SER A 56 -10.16 -15.42 -5.25
N ILE A 57 -10.83 -15.74 -4.14
CA ILE A 57 -10.24 -15.72 -2.80
C ILE A 57 -10.43 -17.09 -2.16
N SER A 58 -9.34 -17.66 -1.68
CA SER A 58 -9.36 -18.80 -0.77
C SER A 58 -8.95 -18.34 0.63
N VAL A 59 -9.75 -18.67 1.62
CA VAL A 59 -9.46 -18.42 3.03
C VAL A 59 -9.45 -19.78 3.71
N GLY A 60 -8.43 -20.05 4.51
CA GLY A 60 -8.28 -21.29 5.25
C GLY A 60 -9.43 -21.56 6.23
N ASP A 61 -9.20 -22.51 7.13
CA ASP A 61 -10.23 -23.02 8.02
C ASP A 61 -10.96 -21.95 8.81
N PHE A 62 -12.27 -22.07 8.87
CA PHE A 62 -13.14 -21.31 9.77
C PHE A 62 -13.14 -21.96 11.19
N PRO A 63 -13.35 -21.16 12.25
CA PRO A 63 -13.73 -19.75 12.29
C PRO A 63 -12.55 -18.79 12.14
N ILE A 64 -12.83 -17.60 11.59
CA ILE A 64 -11.87 -16.49 11.49
C ILE A 64 -12.21 -15.42 12.53
N GLY A 65 -11.18 -14.85 13.17
CA GLY A 65 -11.31 -13.66 14.00
C GLY A 65 -11.36 -12.39 13.13
N VAL A 66 -12.38 -11.58 13.30
CA VAL A 66 -12.53 -10.36 12.49
C VAL A 66 -12.75 -9.15 13.40
N PHE A 67 -11.98 -8.11 13.17
CA PHE A 67 -12.20 -6.78 13.72
C PHE A 67 -12.38 -5.78 12.57
N THR A 68 -13.46 -5.00 12.63
CA THR A 68 -13.72 -3.89 11.71
C THR A 68 -13.91 -2.56 12.46
N GLN A 69 -13.70 -1.45 11.76
CA GLN A 69 -13.86 -0.11 12.32
C GLN A 69 -15.29 0.18 12.81
N ASN A 70 -16.29 -0.53 12.25
CA ASN A 70 -17.69 -0.36 12.58
C ASN A 70 -18.20 -1.32 13.65
N ASP A 71 -17.32 -2.18 14.18
CA ASP A 71 -17.69 -3.13 15.24
C ASP A 71 -18.08 -2.39 16.51
N THR A 72 -19.06 -2.95 17.20
CA THR A 72 -19.51 -2.47 18.50
C THR A 72 -19.83 -3.63 19.43
N LEU A 73 -19.96 -3.34 20.71
CA LEU A 73 -20.30 -4.29 21.76
C LEU A 73 -21.55 -3.81 22.51
N TYR A 74 -22.01 -4.62 23.44
CA TYR A 74 -23.12 -4.27 24.31
C TYR A 74 -22.72 -3.13 25.25
N GLU A 75 -23.21 -1.92 24.97
CA GLU A 75 -22.74 -0.68 25.61
C GLU A 75 -22.93 -0.63 27.11
N ARG A 76 -23.97 -1.30 27.62
CA ARG A 76 -24.32 -1.30 29.06
C ARG A 76 -23.61 -2.39 29.86
N LEU A 77 -23.07 -3.40 29.18
CA LEU A 77 -22.35 -4.48 29.82
C LEU A 77 -20.90 -4.08 30.09
N SER A 78 -20.32 -4.71 31.12
CA SER A 78 -18.91 -4.54 31.41
C SER A 78 -18.01 -5.16 30.33
N VAL A 79 -16.72 -4.84 30.35
CA VAL A 79 -15.72 -5.51 29.48
C VAL A 79 -15.79 -7.02 29.68
N ARG A 80 -15.77 -7.46 30.94
CA ARG A 80 -15.84 -8.88 31.29
C ARG A 80 -17.08 -9.55 30.72
N ASP A 81 -18.26 -8.96 30.92
CA ASP A 81 -19.53 -9.57 30.49
C ASP A 81 -19.59 -9.66 28.96
N ASN A 82 -19.12 -8.61 28.26
CA ASN A 82 -19.02 -8.67 26.81
C ASN A 82 -18.15 -9.82 26.34
N LEU A 83 -16.91 -9.96 26.87
CA LEU A 83 -16.01 -11.04 26.48
C LEU A 83 -16.58 -12.41 26.82
N MET A 84 -17.20 -12.57 28.00
CA MET A 84 -17.83 -13.81 28.41
C MET A 84 -18.98 -14.25 27.50
N ILE A 85 -19.85 -13.33 27.08
CA ILE A 85 -20.94 -13.62 26.14
C ILE A 85 -20.37 -14.17 24.83
N PHE A 86 -19.37 -13.52 24.25
CA PHE A 86 -18.76 -14.01 23.00
C PHE A 86 -18.05 -15.35 23.19
N ALA A 87 -17.37 -15.58 24.31
CA ALA A 87 -16.80 -16.89 24.65
C ALA A 87 -17.86 -17.99 24.70
N GLN A 88 -18.98 -17.70 25.37
CA GLN A 88 -20.11 -18.65 25.46
C GLN A 88 -20.77 -18.92 24.10
N MET A 89 -20.97 -17.90 23.28
CA MET A 89 -21.54 -18.03 21.93
C MET A 89 -20.71 -18.96 21.02
N HIS A 90 -19.40 -18.99 21.23
CA HIS A 90 -18.49 -19.83 20.47
C HIS A 90 -18.07 -21.12 21.17
N ASN A 91 -18.62 -21.41 22.34
CA ASN A 91 -18.22 -22.55 23.21
C ASN A 91 -16.70 -22.55 23.47
N SER A 92 -16.09 -21.35 23.59
CA SER A 92 -14.67 -21.21 23.85
C SER A 92 -14.35 -21.45 25.32
N SER A 93 -13.24 -22.16 25.56
CA SER A 93 -12.69 -22.40 26.91
C SER A 93 -11.58 -21.42 27.27
N ILE A 94 -11.38 -20.37 26.50
CA ILE A 94 -10.31 -19.37 26.71
C ILE A 94 -10.39 -18.74 28.10
N ASP A 95 -9.27 -18.58 28.75
CA ASP A 95 -9.22 -17.84 30.03
C ASP A 95 -9.40 -16.33 29.81
N ILE A 96 -10.58 -15.82 30.14
CA ILE A 96 -10.91 -14.40 30.05
C ILE A 96 -9.95 -13.52 30.84
N LYS A 97 -9.41 -14.05 31.98
CA LYS A 97 -8.43 -13.27 32.77
C LYS A 97 -7.12 -13.09 32.01
N ALA A 98 -6.66 -14.13 31.32
CA ALA A 98 -5.47 -14.05 30.49
C ALA A 98 -5.69 -13.04 29.34
N VAL A 99 -6.82 -13.10 28.64
CA VAL A 99 -7.17 -12.14 27.57
C VAL A 99 -7.21 -10.70 28.11
N VAL A 100 -7.84 -10.48 29.26
CA VAL A 100 -7.89 -9.17 29.91
C VAL A 100 -6.48 -8.66 30.25
N GLY A 101 -5.59 -9.55 30.71
CA GLY A 101 -4.19 -9.21 30.98
C GLY A 101 -3.41 -8.87 29.73
N ASP A 102 -3.47 -9.71 28.70
CA ASP A 102 -2.75 -9.55 27.42
C ASP A 102 -3.12 -8.24 26.69
N TRP A 103 -4.36 -7.78 26.90
CA TRP A 103 -4.85 -6.52 26.31
C TRP A 103 -4.79 -5.31 27.23
N GLY A 104 -4.18 -5.42 28.44
CA GLY A 104 -4.08 -4.30 29.39
C GLY A 104 -5.43 -3.75 29.82
N LEU A 105 -6.43 -4.65 30.00
CA LEU A 105 -7.81 -4.27 30.33
C LEU A 105 -8.16 -4.47 31.82
N SER A 106 -7.19 -4.81 32.67
CA SER A 106 -7.42 -5.16 34.08
C SER A 106 -8.14 -4.07 34.85
N ASP A 107 -7.77 -2.82 34.67
CA ASP A 107 -8.36 -1.66 35.37
C ASP A 107 -9.78 -1.34 34.88
N TYR A 108 -10.14 -1.80 33.68
CA TYR A 108 -11.41 -1.53 33.01
C TYR A 108 -12.37 -2.70 33.02
N VAL A 109 -11.98 -3.84 33.60
CA VAL A 109 -12.69 -5.13 33.45
C VAL A 109 -14.16 -5.08 33.91
N ASN A 110 -14.49 -4.27 34.92
CA ASN A 110 -15.84 -4.09 35.46
C ASN A 110 -16.54 -2.82 34.91
N GLU A 111 -15.86 -2.02 34.11
CA GLU A 111 -16.43 -0.79 33.57
C GLU A 111 -17.39 -1.08 32.40
N PRO A 112 -18.54 -0.41 32.31
CA PRO A 112 -19.44 -0.50 31.16
C PRO A 112 -18.76 -0.02 29.88
N TYR A 113 -18.90 -0.78 28.78
CA TYR A 113 -18.23 -0.48 27.49
C TYR A 113 -18.46 0.94 27.02
N ARG A 114 -19.68 1.53 27.18
CA ARG A 114 -19.99 2.91 26.79
C ARG A 114 -19.13 3.96 27.45
N LYS A 115 -18.60 3.71 28.64
CA LYS A 115 -17.78 4.65 29.43
C LYS A 115 -16.30 4.61 29.10
N LEU A 116 -15.86 3.60 28.36
CA LEU A 116 -14.43 3.40 28.07
C LEU A 116 -13.89 4.48 27.12
N PRO A 117 -12.63 4.90 27.29
CA PRO A 117 -11.91 5.68 26.29
C PRO A 117 -11.86 4.93 24.94
N HIS A 118 -11.65 5.68 23.85
CA HIS A 118 -11.63 5.13 22.49
C HIS A 118 -10.59 4.01 22.33
N SER A 119 -9.36 4.21 22.78
CA SER A 119 -8.28 3.22 22.70
C SER A 119 -8.63 1.93 23.46
N ILE A 120 -9.23 2.05 24.66
CA ILE A 120 -9.65 0.90 25.45
C ILE A 120 -10.80 0.16 24.75
N LYS A 121 -11.77 0.87 24.17
CA LYS A 121 -12.81 0.25 23.35
C LYS A 121 -12.22 -0.57 22.21
N ARG A 122 -11.19 -0.03 21.54
CA ARG A 122 -10.48 -0.71 20.46
C ARG A 122 -9.84 -2.02 20.95
N ARG A 123 -9.14 -1.99 22.11
CA ARG A 123 -8.54 -3.18 22.72
C ARG A 123 -9.61 -4.26 23.01
N VAL A 124 -10.76 -3.88 23.57
CA VAL A 124 -11.86 -4.83 23.86
C VAL A 124 -12.43 -5.43 22.58
N LEU A 125 -12.60 -4.64 21.52
CA LEU A 125 -13.11 -5.11 20.22
C LEU A 125 -12.18 -6.13 19.56
N ILE A 126 -10.86 -5.89 19.60
CA ILE A 126 -9.89 -6.82 19.05
C ILE A 126 -9.78 -8.05 19.93
N ALA A 127 -9.79 -7.91 21.27
CA ALA A 127 -9.85 -9.04 22.19
C ALA A 127 -11.06 -9.94 21.92
N ARG A 128 -12.24 -9.36 21.65
CA ARG A 128 -13.44 -10.11 21.24
C ARG A 128 -13.20 -10.92 19.95
N ALA A 129 -12.47 -10.34 18.97
CA ALA A 129 -12.22 -11.02 17.71
C ALA A 129 -11.38 -12.31 17.83
N ILE A 130 -10.63 -12.45 18.92
CA ILE A 130 -9.77 -13.62 19.17
C ILE A 130 -10.35 -14.59 20.21
N ILE A 131 -11.49 -14.28 20.82
CA ILE A 131 -12.06 -15.01 21.95
C ILE A 131 -12.35 -16.48 21.66
N HIS A 132 -12.57 -16.82 20.40
CA HIS A 132 -12.87 -18.17 19.93
C HIS A 132 -11.65 -18.91 19.38
N GLU A 133 -10.44 -18.41 19.68
CA GLU A 133 -9.15 -19.00 19.31
C GLU A 133 -9.01 -19.31 17.81
N PRO A 134 -9.25 -18.29 16.93
CA PRO A 134 -9.19 -18.50 15.50
C PRO A 134 -7.76 -18.78 15.01
N LYS A 135 -7.63 -19.55 13.93
CA LYS A 135 -6.34 -19.74 13.22
C LYS A 135 -6.02 -18.62 12.24
N THR A 136 -7.00 -17.80 11.93
CA THR A 136 -6.86 -16.67 11.02
C THR A 136 -7.51 -15.44 11.64
N ILE A 137 -6.79 -14.32 11.66
CA ILE A 137 -7.26 -13.05 12.21
C ILE A 137 -7.19 -11.98 11.12
N ILE A 138 -8.25 -11.17 11.01
CA ILE A 138 -8.37 -10.10 10.03
C ILE A 138 -8.69 -8.81 10.78
N LEU A 139 -7.84 -7.79 10.61
CA LEU A 139 -7.95 -6.51 11.32
C LEU A 139 -8.04 -5.35 10.32
N GLU A 140 -9.12 -4.58 10.41
CA GLU A 140 -9.31 -3.34 9.63
C GLU A 140 -8.72 -2.15 10.39
N ASP A 141 -7.57 -1.63 9.92
CA ASP A 141 -6.94 -0.39 10.40
C ASP A 141 -6.88 -0.27 11.96
N PRO A 142 -6.33 -1.28 12.66
CA PRO A 142 -6.49 -1.41 14.12
C PRO A 142 -5.77 -0.33 14.92
N GLU A 143 -4.71 0.30 14.37
CA GLU A 143 -3.94 1.37 15.03
C GLU A 143 -4.51 2.77 14.78
N SER A 144 -5.54 2.90 13.94
CA SER A 144 -6.11 4.21 13.61
C SER A 144 -6.78 4.87 14.82
N GLY A 145 -6.30 6.07 15.19
CA GLY A 145 -6.90 6.91 16.21
C GLY A 145 -6.74 6.39 17.66
N VAL A 146 -5.78 5.49 17.91
CA VAL A 146 -5.48 4.98 19.27
C VAL A 146 -4.19 5.55 19.82
N ASP A 147 -4.03 5.42 21.14
CA ASP A 147 -2.81 5.84 21.85
C ASP A 147 -1.63 4.88 21.62
N ASP A 148 -0.42 5.33 21.93
CA ASP A 148 0.82 4.57 21.75
C ASP A 148 0.85 3.28 22.58
N GLU A 149 0.25 3.29 23.78
CA GLU A 149 0.15 2.09 24.60
C GLU A 149 -0.67 0.98 23.89
N THR A 150 -1.79 1.35 23.28
CA THR A 150 -2.61 0.42 22.48
C THR A 150 -1.85 -0.12 21.28
N LYS A 151 -1.07 0.73 20.58
CA LYS A 151 -0.22 0.29 19.46
C LYS A 151 0.82 -0.74 19.94
N LEU A 152 1.50 -0.49 21.04
CA LEU A 152 2.49 -1.42 21.61
C LEU A 152 1.86 -2.76 21.99
N ILE A 153 0.71 -2.76 22.66
CA ILE A 153 -0.02 -3.97 23.04
C ILE A 153 -0.44 -4.75 21.79
N LEU A 154 -0.95 -4.08 20.76
CA LEU A 154 -1.36 -4.72 19.52
C LEU A 154 -0.17 -5.40 18.84
N ARG A 155 0.97 -4.72 18.71
CA ARG A 155 2.18 -5.24 18.07
C ARG A 155 2.73 -6.45 18.81
N ALA A 156 2.78 -6.41 20.15
CA ALA A 156 3.17 -7.56 20.97
C ALA A 156 2.22 -8.75 20.75
N ASN A 157 0.91 -8.52 20.63
CA ASN A 157 -0.04 -9.57 20.31
C ASN A 157 0.14 -10.13 18.89
N LEU A 158 0.43 -9.29 17.89
CA LEU A 158 0.72 -9.75 16.52
C LEU A 158 1.93 -10.70 16.48
N GLU A 159 3.01 -10.36 17.19
CA GLU A 159 4.18 -11.23 17.32
C GLU A 159 3.83 -12.56 18.02
N SER A 160 3.10 -12.49 19.13
CA SER A 160 2.64 -13.68 19.85
C SER A 160 1.77 -14.58 18.98
N TRP A 161 0.87 -14.01 18.17
CA TRP A 161 0.03 -14.78 17.26
C TRP A 161 0.83 -15.46 16.17
N GLN A 162 1.80 -14.77 15.60
CA GLN A 162 2.70 -15.33 14.62
C GLN A 162 3.50 -16.52 15.20
N GLN A 163 4.04 -16.38 16.42
CA GLN A 163 4.74 -17.48 17.13
C GLN A 163 3.81 -18.69 17.40
N LYS A 164 2.51 -18.46 17.59
CA LYS A 164 1.49 -19.50 17.76
C LYS A 164 0.98 -20.09 16.44
N GLY A 165 1.54 -19.65 15.29
CA GLY A 165 1.13 -20.12 13.97
C GLY A 165 -0.21 -19.56 13.48
N ILE A 166 -0.69 -18.44 14.05
CA ILE A 166 -1.93 -17.78 13.63
C ILE A 166 -1.63 -16.85 12.45
N THR A 167 -2.35 -17.04 11.35
CA THR A 167 -2.24 -16.18 10.16
C THR A 167 -2.98 -14.87 10.39
N THR A 168 -2.32 -13.74 10.17
CA THR A 168 -2.94 -12.42 10.38
C THR A 168 -2.87 -11.57 9.12
N LEU A 169 -4.01 -11.00 8.72
CA LEU A 169 -4.14 -9.99 7.69
C LEU A 169 -4.57 -8.67 8.33
N VAL A 170 -3.78 -7.63 8.16
CA VAL A 170 -4.07 -6.28 8.65
C VAL A 170 -4.17 -5.33 7.46
N THR A 171 -5.18 -4.47 7.44
CA THR A 171 -5.17 -3.29 6.57
C THR A 171 -4.75 -2.06 7.37
N SER A 172 -4.01 -1.13 6.78
CA SER A 172 -3.61 0.12 7.42
C SER A 172 -3.67 1.28 6.44
N THR A 173 -4.21 2.42 6.90
CA THR A 173 -4.27 3.66 6.11
C THR A 173 -3.01 4.51 6.27
N PHE A 174 -2.23 4.31 7.32
CA PHE A 174 -0.98 5.02 7.58
C PHE A 174 0.22 4.11 7.33
N LEU A 175 1.14 4.59 6.49
CA LEU A 175 2.34 3.82 6.13
C LEU A 175 3.25 3.56 7.33
N GLU A 176 3.42 4.55 8.20
CA GLU A 176 4.26 4.43 9.40
C GLU A 176 3.74 3.35 10.35
N ASP A 177 2.42 3.29 10.57
CA ASP A 177 1.78 2.24 11.37
C ASP A 177 1.98 0.88 10.70
N ALA A 178 1.78 0.77 9.38
CA ALA A 178 1.98 -0.47 8.65
C ALA A 178 3.41 -1.01 8.78
N LEU A 179 4.43 -0.17 8.61
CA LEU A 179 5.84 -0.55 8.74
C LEU A 179 6.24 -0.94 10.17
N SER A 180 5.61 -0.30 11.16
CA SER A 180 5.93 -0.53 12.58
C SER A 180 5.33 -1.82 13.15
N MET A 181 4.45 -2.51 12.44
CA MET A 181 3.83 -3.76 12.90
C MET A 181 4.75 -4.99 12.78
N GLY A 182 5.98 -4.86 12.25
CA GLY A 182 6.95 -5.95 12.16
C GLY A 182 6.54 -7.13 11.27
N ALA A 183 5.66 -6.92 10.30
CA ALA A 183 5.08 -7.92 9.42
C ALA A 183 5.53 -7.72 7.97
N ALA A 184 5.19 -8.65 7.08
CA ALA A 184 5.33 -8.45 5.65
C ALA A 184 4.38 -7.33 5.19
N VAL A 185 4.91 -6.23 4.68
CA VAL A 185 4.12 -5.05 4.32
C VAL A 185 3.95 -4.95 2.81
N TYR A 186 2.72 -4.79 2.36
CA TYR A 186 2.38 -4.53 0.97
C TYR A 186 1.68 -3.17 0.83
N ARG A 187 1.91 -2.50 -0.28
CA ARG A 187 1.21 -1.28 -0.64
C ARG A 187 0.24 -1.55 -1.77
N LEU A 188 -1.05 -1.30 -1.53
CA LEU A 188 -2.11 -1.41 -2.54
C LEU A 188 -2.41 -0.01 -3.09
N THR A 189 -2.14 0.18 -4.37
CA THR A 189 -2.47 1.39 -5.11
C THR A 189 -3.65 1.13 -6.05
N HIS A 190 -4.06 2.12 -6.85
CA HIS A 190 -5.06 1.90 -7.91
C HIS A 190 -4.55 1.03 -9.08
N ARG A 191 -3.23 0.80 -9.17
CA ARG A 191 -2.59 0.10 -10.29
C ARG A 191 -2.09 -1.29 -9.91
N ALA A 192 -1.58 -1.45 -8.70
CA ALA A 192 -0.91 -2.69 -8.30
C ALA A 192 -0.86 -2.87 -6.78
N LEU A 193 -0.59 -4.09 -6.36
CA LEU A 193 -0.12 -4.47 -5.03
C LEU A 193 1.40 -4.66 -5.10
N THR A 194 2.15 -3.97 -4.25
CA THR A 194 3.61 -4.01 -4.23
C THR A 194 4.12 -4.33 -2.84
N PHE A 195 5.11 -5.21 -2.73
CA PHE A 195 5.79 -5.49 -1.47
C PHE A 195 6.68 -4.31 -1.08
N LEU A 196 6.71 -3.96 0.20
CA LEU A 196 7.61 -2.94 0.76
C LEU A 196 8.73 -3.63 1.53
N GLU A 197 9.95 -3.55 1.01
CA GLU A 197 11.12 -4.01 1.75
C GLU A 197 11.37 -3.09 2.93
N THR A 198 11.44 -3.67 4.13
CA THR A 198 11.86 -2.96 5.34
C THR A 198 13.31 -3.36 5.63
N ASP A 199 14.19 -2.40 5.84
CA ASP A 199 15.62 -2.61 6.20
C ASP A 199 15.81 -3.22 7.62
N GLY A 200 14.99 -4.19 7.98
CA GLY A 200 15.08 -4.95 9.23
C GLY A 200 15.11 -6.44 8.93
N GLU A 201 16.07 -7.17 9.51
CA GLU A 201 16.30 -8.60 9.35
C GLU A 201 15.01 -9.45 9.42
N TYR A 202 14.35 -9.61 8.28
CA TYR A 202 13.37 -10.66 8.07
C TYR A 202 13.94 -11.63 7.03
N THR A 203 14.39 -12.78 7.50
CA THR A 203 14.73 -13.91 6.63
C THR A 203 13.46 -14.70 6.32
N PRO A 204 12.88 -14.58 5.12
CA PRO A 204 11.85 -15.51 4.68
C PRO A 204 12.51 -16.83 4.29
N SER A 205 12.14 -17.91 4.98
CA SER A 205 12.42 -19.25 4.49
C SER A 205 11.73 -19.44 3.14
N GLU A 206 12.54 -19.64 2.12
CA GLU A 206 12.25 -20.24 0.81
C GLU A 206 10.80 -20.09 0.27
N ILE A 207 10.55 -19.00 -0.45
CA ILE A 207 9.42 -18.89 -1.38
C ILE A 207 9.83 -19.55 -2.69
N PRO A 208 9.03 -20.48 -3.27
CA PRO A 208 9.35 -21.05 -4.57
C PRO A 208 9.40 -19.94 -5.64
N GLU A 209 10.51 -19.90 -6.36
CA GLU A 209 10.68 -19.07 -7.56
C GLU A 209 9.55 -19.36 -8.58
N ARG A 210 8.56 -18.51 -8.67
CA ARG A 210 7.72 -18.34 -9.87
C ARG A 210 6.85 -17.10 -9.74
N SER A 211 7.39 -15.99 -10.14
CA SER A 211 6.76 -14.89 -10.88
C SER A 211 7.72 -13.70 -10.83
N HIS A 212 8.28 -13.31 -11.95
CA HIS A 212 9.03 -12.08 -12.09
C HIS A 212 8.10 -10.88 -11.84
N VAL A 213 7.88 -10.54 -10.58
CA VAL A 213 7.41 -9.23 -10.18
C VAL A 213 8.66 -8.45 -9.84
N THR A 214 9.09 -7.61 -10.76
CA THR A 214 10.17 -6.64 -10.53
C THR A 214 9.80 -5.82 -9.30
N PRO A 215 10.66 -5.72 -8.25
CA PRO A 215 10.37 -4.87 -7.11
C PRO A 215 10.20 -3.44 -7.59
N PRO A 216 9.25 -2.65 -7.05
CA PRO A 216 9.18 -1.23 -7.33
C PRO A 216 10.43 -0.60 -6.74
N SER A 217 11.42 -0.32 -7.58
CA SER A 217 12.50 0.56 -7.17
C SER A 217 11.85 1.92 -6.92
N PHE A 218 11.85 2.40 -5.70
CA PHE A 218 11.62 3.81 -5.40
C PHE A 218 12.74 4.60 -6.08
N LYS A 219 12.57 4.90 -7.35
CA LYS A 219 13.53 5.69 -8.10
C LYS A 219 13.20 7.15 -7.88
N LYS A 220 13.56 7.65 -6.71
CA LYS A 220 13.67 9.09 -6.53
C LYS A 220 14.85 9.59 -7.35
N ILE A 221 14.64 10.67 -8.08
CA ILE A 221 15.68 11.29 -8.89
C ILE A 221 16.39 12.36 -8.05
N PRO A 222 17.68 12.16 -7.73
CA PRO A 222 18.40 13.11 -6.89
C PRO A 222 18.81 14.35 -7.71
N ALA A 223 18.54 15.51 -7.12
CA ALA A 223 19.00 16.80 -7.61
C ALA A 223 19.59 17.64 -6.49
N ARG A 224 20.50 18.55 -6.81
CA ARG A 224 21.12 19.48 -5.87
C ARG A 224 20.55 20.88 -6.04
N SER A 225 20.22 21.49 -4.90
CA SER A 225 19.92 22.93 -4.81
C SER A 225 20.74 23.50 -3.68
N GLU A 226 21.73 24.33 -3.98
CA GLU A 226 22.69 24.91 -3.03
C GLU A 226 23.34 23.83 -2.13
N GLU A 227 22.95 23.78 -0.83
CA GLU A 227 23.48 22.82 0.14
C GLU A 227 22.52 21.63 0.39
N LYS A 228 21.40 21.50 -0.37
CA LYS A 228 20.38 20.47 -0.15
C LYS A 228 20.36 19.47 -1.30
N LEU A 229 20.22 18.18 -0.92
CA LEU A 229 19.85 17.12 -1.85
C LEU A 229 18.32 17.00 -1.86
N ILE A 230 17.71 17.24 -3.00
CA ILE A 230 16.27 17.12 -3.20
C ILE A 230 16.01 15.81 -3.98
N LEU A 231 15.00 15.05 -3.58
CA LEU A 231 14.63 13.80 -4.20
C LEU A 231 13.24 13.94 -4.85
N PHE A 232 13.21 13.95 -6.17
CA PHE A 232 11.97 14.10 -6.95
C PHE A 232 11.35 12.76 -7.31
N ASP A 233 10.02 12.68 -7.28
CA ASP A 233 9.31 11.60 -7.92
C ASP A 233 9.35 11.77 -9.44
N PRO A 234 9.47 10.68 -10.23
CA PRO A 234 9.43 10.78 -11.68
C PRO A 234 8.22 11.56 -12.23
N GLU A 235 7.07 11.47 -11.57
CA GLU A 235 5.83 12.13 -11.97
C GLU A 235 5.87 13.66 -11.76
N GLU A 236 6.77 14.18 -10.91
CA GLU A 236 6.94 15.62 -10.66
C GLU A 236 7.76 16.28 -11.77
N ILE A 237 8.58 15.51 -12.50
CA ILE A 237 9.50 16.01 -13.51
C ILE A 237 8.76 16.16 -14.84
N ASP A 238 8.80 17.34 -15.42
CA ASP A 238 8.16 17.65 -16.69
C ASP A 238 9.04 17.26 -17.88
N TYR A 239 10.31 17.66 -17.83
CA TYR A 239 11.34 17.26 -18.79
C TYR A 239 12.74 17.47 -18.21
N ILE A 240 13.73 16.93 -18.88
CA ILE A 240 15.14 17.04 -18.50
C ILE A 240 15.92 17.53 -19.71
N GLU A 241 16.77 18.54 -19.48
CA GLU A 241 17.65 19.11 -20.49
C GLU A 241 19.10 18.90 -20.10
N SER A 242 19.94 18.55 -21.06
CA SER A 242 21.39 18.50 -20.86
C SER A 242 22.04 19.79 -21.36
N ILE A 243 22.60 20.54 -20.43
CA ILE A 243 23.34 21.80 -20.71
C ILE A 243 24.79 21.58 -20.27
N ASP A 244 25.73 21.71 -21.19
CA ASP A 244 27.18 21.54 -20.97
C ASP A 244 27.53 20.22 -20.19
N GLY A 245 26.85 19.12 -20.56
CA GLY A 245 27.07 17.81 -19.95
C GLY A 245 26.40 17.62 -18.56
N THR A 246 25.72 18.65 -18.09
CA THR A 246 24.95 18.58 -16.83
C THR A 246 23.47 18.38 -17.12
N SER A 247 22.82 17.45 -16.44
CA SER A 247 21.37 17.23 -16.54
C SER A 247 20.62 18.18 -15.62
N MET A 248 19.71 18.95 -16.19
CA MET A 248 18.85 19.90 -15.48
C MET A 248 17.42 19.35 -15.47
N LEU A 249 16.86 19.10 -14.29
CA LEU A 249 15.48 18.68 -14.09
C LEU A 249 14.57 19.90 -14.08
N HIS A 250 13.55 19.91 -14.92
CA HIS A 250 12.52 20.94 -14.93
C HIS A 250 11.28 20.40 -14.24
N VAL A 251 10.90 21.03 -13.12
CA VAL A 251 9.77 20.66 -12.27
C VAL A 251 8.90 21.89 -12.11
N GLN A 252 7.74 21.91 -12.75
CA GLN A 252 6.87 23.09 -12.82
C GLN A 252 7.61 24.33 -13.39
N THR A 253 7.84 25.35 -12.54
CA THR A 253 8.54 26.59 -12.91
C THR A 253 9.99 26.65 -12.44
N GLU A 254 10.46 25.61 -11.76
CA GLU A 254 11.79 25.57 -11.15
C GLU A 254 12.73 24.59 -11.88
N THR A 255 14.03 24.83 -11.78
CA THR A 255 15.04 24.00 -12.42
C THR A 255 16.07 23.56 -11.41
N PHE A 256 16.40 22.25 -11.41
CA PHE A 256 17.31 21.63 -10.44
C PHE A 256 18.41 20.85 -11.16
N ARG A 257 19.62 20.92 -10.62
CA ARG A 257 20.77 20.20 -11.18
C ARG A 257 20.76 18.75 -10.71
N SER A 258 20.65 17.79 -11.63
CA SER A 258 20.77 16.36 -11.30
C SER A 258 22.22 15.95 -11.03
N THR A 259 22.39 14.95 -10.20
CA THR A 259 23.68 14.27 -10.00
C THR A 259 23.91 13.13 -11.01
N LEU A 260 22.89 12.78 -11.80
CA LEU A 260 22.91 11.72 -12.79
C LEU A 260 23.07 12.30 -14.21
N THR A 261 23.69 11.54 -15.08
CA THR A 261 23.79 11.86 -16.51
C THR A 261 22.44 11.66 -17.21
N LEU A 262 22.24 12.31 -18.36
CA LEU A 262 21.00 12.16 -19.14
C LEU A 262 20.74 10.70 -19.57
N GLN A 263 21.80 9.91 -19.79
CA GLN A 263 21.69 8.51 -20.16
C GLN A 263 21.26 7.63 -18.98
N GLU A 264 21.77 7.87 -17.78
CA GLU A 264 21.33 7.18 -16.56
C GLU A 264 19.89 7.53 -16.23
N LEU A 265 19.51 8.79 -16.38
CA LEU A 265 18.13 9.25 -16.20
C LEU A 265 17.17 8.62 -17.21
N GLU A 266 17.59 8.48 -18.47
CA GLU A 266 16.81 7.81 -19.52
C GLU A 266 16.49 6.36 -19.12
N LEU A 267 17.50 5.58 -18.70
CA LEU A 267 17.32 4.19 -18.27
C LEU A 267 16.38 4.10 -17.04
N GLN A 268 16.52 5.03 -16.10
CA GLN A 268 15.71 5.03 -14.88
C GLN A 268 14.26 5.48 -15.10
N LEU A 269 14.04 6.44 -16.03
CA LEU A 269 12.76 7.09 -16.25
C LEU A 269 11.92 6.48 -17.38
N LEU A 270 12.52 5.60 -18.19
CA LEU A 270 11.82 4.90 -19.28
C LEU A 270 10.53 4.17 -18.81
N PRO A 271 10.52 3.47 -17.65
CA PRO A 271 9.31 2.82 -17.14
C PRO A 271 8.22 3.78 -16.67
N PHE A 272 8.57 5.04 -16.44
CA PHE A 272 7.66 6.10 -15.98
C PHE A 272 7.08 6.96 -17.10
N GLY A 273 7.27 6.52 -18.36
CA GLY A 273 6.70 7.22 -19.52
C GLY A 273 7.55 8.35 -20.06
N PHE A 274 8.83 8.41 -19.73
CA PHE A 274 9.76 9.33 -20.34
C PHE A 274 10.23 8.83 -21.72
N PHE A 275 10.52 9.78 -22.60
CA PHE A 275 10.99 9.50 -23.94
C PHE A 275 12.07 10.50 -24.35
N ARG A 276 13.16 9.98 -24.95
CA ARG A 276 14.24 10.81 -25.44
C ARG A 276 13.86 11.44 -26.78
N THR A 277 13.52 12.71 -26.75
CA THR A 277 13.07 13.45 -27.93
C THR A 277 14.24 13.98 -28.77
N HIS A 278 15.36 14.30 -28.11
CA HIS A 278 16.57 14.84 -28.72
C HIS A 278 17.81 14.35 -27.95
N ARG A 279 19.01 14.47 -28.55
CA ARG A 279 20.28 14.12 -27.88
C ARG A 279 20.45 14.77 -26.50
N SER A 280 19.84 15.97 -26.31
CA SER A 280 19.91 16.74 -25.08
C SER A 280 18.61 16.82 -24.30
N TYR A 281 17.54 16.15 -24.72
CA TYR A 281 16.22 16.24 -24.07
C TYR A 281 15.59 14.89 -23.80
N LEU A 282 15.09 14.74 -22.59
CA LEU A 282 14.27 13.61 -22.14
C LEU A 282 12.95 14.15 -21.56
N VAL A 283 11.81 13.76 -22.11
CA VAL A 283 10.51 14.38 -21.86
C VAL A 283 9.54 13.38 -21.25
N ASN A 284 8.79 13.81 -20.24
CA ASN A 284 7.67 13.08 -19.69
C ASN A 284 6.47 13.14 -20.66
N LEU A 285 6.14 12.03 -21.30
CA LEU A 285 5.07 11.98 -22.31
C LEU A 285 3.68 12.31 -21.73
N GLN A 286 3.48 12.17 -20.43
CA GLN A 286 2.22 12.55 -19.78
C GLN A 286 2.02 14.07 -19.70
N ARG A 287 3.11 14.84 -19.89
CA ARG A 287 3.09 16.31 -19.92
C ARG A 287 3.01 16.89 -21.34
N VAL A 288 3.10 16.04 -22.36
CA VAL A 288 2.99 16.47 -23.76
C VAL A 288 1.53 16.76 -24.10
N ARG A 289 1.29 17.96 -24.63
CA ARG A 289 -0.02 18.43 -25.07
C ARG A 289 -0.16 18.37 -26.59
N GLU A 290 0.88 18.82 -27.31
CA GLU A 290 0.84 18.95 -28.77
C GLU A 290 2.16 18.52 -29.39
N VAL A 291 2.10 17.97 -30.63
CA VAL A 291 3.26 17.73 -31.50
C VAL A 291 3.19 18.73 -32.64
N MET A 292 4.11 19.67 -32.65
CA MET A 292 4.16 20.72 -33.66
C MET A 292 5.17 20.39 -34.75
N LYS A 293 4.75 20.57 -36.01
CA LYS A 293 5.63 20.49 -37.18
C LYS A 293 5.84 21.90 -37.76
N TRP A 294 7.04 22.44 -37.62
CA TRP A 294 7.38 23.77 -38.10
C TRP A 294 7.79 23.81 -39.57
N THR A 295 8.57 22.80 -39.98
CA THR A 295 9.02 22.63 -41.36
C THR A 295 9.04 21.16 -41.74
N ARG A 296 9.47 20.84 -43.00
CA ARG A 296 9.63 19.43 -43.42
C ARG A 296 10.55 18.60 -42.54
N ASN A 297 11.48 19.23 -41.80
CA ASN A 297 12.52 18.57 -41.01
C ASN A 297 12.59 19.05 -39.55
N SER A 298 11.71 19.94 -39.09
CA SER A 298 11.73 20.49 -37.74
C SER A 298 10.44 20.21 -37.03
N TYR A 299 10.56 19.53 -35.87
CA TYR A 299 9.46 19.14 -35.00
C TYR A 299 9.76 19.58 -33.55
N SER A 300 8.73 19.89 -32.80
CA SER A 300 8.80 20.13 -31.36
C SER A 300 7.58 19.56 -30.64
N LEU A 301 7.75 19.31 -29.34
CA LEU A 301 6.68 18.96 -28.43
C LEU A 301 6.32 20.18 -27.59
N ILE A 302 5.03 20.47 -27.47
CA ILE A 302 4.54 21.50 -26.57
C ILE A 302 4.06 20.82 -25.30
N LEU A 303 4.61 21.23 -24.17
CA LEU A 303 4.26 20.69 -22.86
C LEU A 303 3.09 21.48 -22.23
N SER A 304 2.34 20.83 -21.36
CA SER A 304 1.24 21.45 -20.62
C SER A 304 1.70 22.51 -19.62
N VAL A 305 2.97 22.48 -19.21
CA VAL A 305 3.58 23.47 -18.33
C VAL A 305 4.08 24.65 -19.16
N GLU A 306 3.49 25.82 -18.94
CA GLU A 306 3.83 27.11 -19.55
C GLU A 306 3.94 27.10 -21.11
N ASN A 307 3.32 26.14 -21.79
CA ASN A 307 3.46 25.90 -23.23
C ASN A 307 4.93 25.79 -23.68
N THR A 308 5.79 25.22 -22.82
CA THR A 308 7.22 25.05 -23.11
C THR A 308 7.42 24.20 -24.37
N SER A 309 8.24 24.65 -25.28
CA SER A 309 8.57 23.96 -26.54
C SER A 309 9.88 23.19 -26.40
N VAL A 310 9.84 21.86 -26.59
CA VAL A 310 11.01 20.98 -26.52
C VAL A 310 11.29 20.39 -27.91
N PRO A 311 12.55 20.39 -28.40
CA PRO A 311 12.88 19.89 -29.73
C PRO A 311 12.66 18.36 -29.85
N LEU A 312 12.13 17.93 -31.00
CA LEU A 312 11.96 16.52 -31.35
C LEU A 312 12.79 16.23 -32.61
N SER A 313 13.76 15.34 -32.51
CA SER A 313 14.57 14.93 -33.65
C SER A 313 13.72 14.13 -34.66
N ARG A 314 13.99 14.30 -35.95
CA ARG A 314 13.28 13.63 -37.02
C ARG A 314 13.28 12.08 -36.86
N ALA A 315 14.39 11.52 -36.38
CA ALA A 315 14.53 10.08 -36.15
C ALA A 315 13.59 9.57 -35.07
N ASN A 316 13.19 10.44 -34.13
CA ASN A 316 12.37 10.05 -32.97
C ASN A 316 10.87 10.34 -33.19
N VAL A 317 10.46 10.87 -34.35
CA VAL A 317 9.03 11.16 -34.66
C VAL A 317 8.22 9.88 -34.77
N LEU A 318 8.65 8.92 -35.57
CA LEU A 318 7.95 7.64 -35.73
C LEU A 318 7.90 6.81 -34.43
N PRO A 319 9.03 6.60 -33.72
CA PRO A 319 9.01 5.93 -32.42
C PRO A 319 8.11 6.62 -31.38
N LEU A 320 8.01 7.95 -31.42
CA LEU A 320 7.11 8.69 -30.54
C LEU A 320 5.63 8.40 -30.85
N TYR A 321 5.25 8.43 -32.14
CA TYR A 321 3.87 8.14 -32.56
C TYR A 321 3.45 6.71 -32.22
N GLU A 322 4.33 5.73 -32.41
CA GLU A 322 4.10 4.35 -32.00
C GLU A 322 3.85 4.27 -30.48
N LYS A 323 4.66 4.97 -29.67
CA LYS A 323 4.55 4.99 -28.22
C LYS A 323 3.28 5.70 -27.72
N LEU A 324 2.78 6.69 -28.46
CA LEU A 324 1.52 7.39 -28.20
C LEU A 324 0.30 6.69 -28.77
N GLY A 325 0.47 5.59 -29.53
CA GLY A 325 -0.62 4.86 -30.18
C GLY A 325 -1.30 5.62 -31.34
N ILE A 326 -0.58 6.59 -31.93
CA ILE A 326 -1.09 7.40 -33.05
C ILE A 326 -0.74 6.70 -34.36
N GLN A 327 -1.76 6.27 -35.11
CA GLN A 327 -1.59 5.78 -36.48
C GLN A 327 -1.34 6.96 -37.43
N THR A 328 -0.23 6.91 -38.19
CA THR A 328 0.14 7.92 -39.23
C THR A 328 -0.39 7.51 -40.57
#